data_0dab0091dc4c9993a19f1034ae9a50ac
#
_entry.id   0dab0091dc4c9993a19f1034ae9a50ac
#
_cell.length_a   1.000
_cell.length_b   1.000
_cell.length_c   1.000
_cell.angle_alpha   90.00
_cell.angle_beta   90.00
_cell.angle_gamma   90.00
#
_symmetry.space_group_name_H-M   'P 1'
#
loop_
_entity.id
_entity.type
_entity.pdbx_description
1 polymer ?
#
loop_
_entity_poly.entity_id
_entity_poly.type
_entity_poly.pdbx_seq_one_letter_code
_entity_poly.pdbx_strand_id
1 'polypeptide(L)'
;MFCLLFLIEAGTLIWGKSGKSVFRVMCYNVENYFDCVDDSLTRDEEYLPGGIRGWNYNRYVRKQYNIARVIAAVGTWEPPALVGLCEVESRRGLFDLVRGPLKNLHYRFVHHDSPDARGVDVALLYLPELFKILYDEAIQVTFTDAPNSKTRDILYVCGRVPSGDT
;
A
#
# COMPACT_ATOMS: atom_id res chain seq x y z
N MET A 1 -20.98 -3.83 6.33
CA MET A 1 -19.72 -4.61 6.29
C MET A 1 -19.09 -4.38 4.93
N PHE A 2 -18.00 -3.62 4.87
CA PHE A 2 -17.25 -3.41 3.63
C PHE A 2 -16.08 -4.38 3.62
N CYS A 3 -16.14 -5.38 2.74
CA CYS A 3 -15.04 -6.26 2.43
C CYS A 3 -14.35 -5.68 1.18
N LEU A 4 -13.14 -5.18 1.31
CA LEU A 4 -12.35 -4.69 0.19
C LEU A 4 -11.43 -5.82 -0.26
N LEU A 5 -11.88 -6.59 -1.25
CA LEU A 5 -11.05 -7.55 -1.96
C LEU A 5 -10.26 -6.75 -3.01
N PHE A 6 -8.96 -6.55 -2.80
CA PHE A 6 -8.12 -5.92 -3.81
C PHE A 6 -7.81 -6.91 -4.93
N LEU A 7 -8.71 -6.99 -5.91
CA LEU A 7 -8.38 -7.51 -7.23
C LEU A 7 -7.78 -6.37 -8.04
N ILE A 8 -6.57 -6.59 -8.54
CA ILE A 8 -5.72 -5.58 -9.19
C ILE A 8 -6.29 -5.22 -10.56
N GLU A 9 -6.98 -4.10 -10.65
CA GLU A 9 -7.00 -3.26 -11.85
C GLU A 9 -6.92 -1.80 -11.39
N ALA A 10 -6.09 -1.00 -12.07
CA ALA A 10 -5.93 0.40 -11.76
C ALA A 10 -7.27 1.14 -12.01
N GLY A 11 -8.03 1.35 -10.94
CA GLY A 11 -9.30 2.02 -10.98
C GLY A 11 -9.52 2.87 -9.73
N THR A 12 -10.05 4.08 -9.92
CA THR A 12 -10.51 4.92 -8.82
C THR A 12 -11.99 4.64 -8.60
N LEU A 13 -12.35 3.98 -7.50
CA LEU A 13 -13.74 3.85 -7.07
C LEU A 13 -14.14 5.10 -6.29
N ILE A 14 -15.09 5.86 -6.83
CA ILE A 14 -15.69 7.00 -6.13
C ILE A 14 -17.06 6.55 -5.64
N TRP A 15 -17.22 6.46 -4.33
CA TRP A 15 -18.53 6.24 -3.72
C TRP A 15 -19.02 7.58 -3.15
N GLY A 16 -20.10 8.13 -3.71
CA GLY A 16 -20.68 9.38 -3.26
C GLY A 16 -22.04 9.15 -2.61
N LYS A 17 -22.23 9.63 -1.38
CA LYS A 17 -23.54 9.90 -0.80
C LYS A 17 -23.71 11.42 -0.65
N SER A 18 -24.83 11.91 -1.10
CA SER A 18 -25.25 13.32 -1.13
C SER A 18 -24.98 14.06 0.19
N GLY A 19 -24.18 15.11 0.09
CA GLY A 19 -24.08 16.13 1.14
C GLY A 19 -22.87 15.99 2.07
N LYS A 20 -21.70 16.46 1.67
CA LYS A 20 -20.59 17.03 2.44
C LYS A 20 -19.28 16.29 2.64
N SER A 21 -19.15 15.00 2.43
CA SER A 21 -17.80 14.39 2.37
C SER A 21 -17.78 13.20 1.43
N VAL A 22 -16.85 13.20 0.50
CA VAL A 22 -16.63 12.07 -0.43
C VAL A 22 -15.62 11.14 0.21
N PHE A 23 -16.02 9.93 0.56
CA PHE A 23 -15.10 8.88 1.01
C PHE A 23 -14.42 8.28 -0.23
N ARG A 24 -13.16 8.66 -0.49
CA ARG A 24 -12.40 8.17 -1.65
C ARG A 24 -11.55 6.99 -1.26
N VAL A 25 -11.57 5.98 -2.15
CA VAL A 25 -10.68 4.83 -2.07
C VAL A 25 -9.85 4.78 -3.35
N MET A 26 -8.56 4.61 -3.20
CA MET A 26 -7.59 4.51 -4.29
C MET A 26 -6.87 3.17 -4.23
N CYS A 27 -6.68 2.52 -5.38
CA CYS A 27 -5.78 1.38 -5.55
C CYS A 27 -4.63 1.80 -6.47
N TYR A 28 -3.39 1.53 -6.07
CA TYR A 28 -2.22 1.97 -6.80
C TYR A 28 -1.10 0.92 -6.76
N ASN A 29 -0.78 0.35 -7.91
CA ASN A 29 0.46 -0.42 -8.05
C ASN A 29 1.62 0.57 -8.19
N VAL A 30 2.52 0.57 -7.21
CA VAL A 30 3.65 1.49 -7.15
C VAL A 30 4.86 1.02 -7.95
N GLU A 31 4.78 -0.14 -8.63
CA GLU A 31 5.84 -0.69 -9.49
C GLU A 31 7.18 -0.83 -8.76
N ASN A 32 7.27 -1.79 -7.86
CA ASN A 32 8.50 -2.12 -7.13
C ASN A 32 9.04 -0.96 -6.26
N TYR A 33 8.36 -0.72 -5.15
CA TYR A 33 8.80 0.25 -4.16
C TYR A 33 9.74 -0.41 -3.16
N PHE A 34 11.01 -0.54 -3.56
CA PHE A 34 12.11 -1.08 -2.76
C PHE A 34 12.83 0.02 -2.00
N ASP A 35 13.32 -0.29 -0.81
CA ASP A 35 14.29 0.56 -0.12
C ASP A 35 15.73 0.24 -0.61
N CYS A 36 16.77 0.61 0.12
CA CYS A 36 18.16 0.38 -0.27
C CYS A 36 18.89 -0.55 0.70
N VAL A 37 18.15 -1.37 1.46
CA VAL A 37 18.67 -2.27 2.48
C VAL A 37 18.41 -3.69 2.04
N ASP A 38 19.44 -4.52 2.09
CA ASP A 38 19.38 -5.94 1.74
C ASP A 38 18.46 -6.71 2.69
N ASP A 39 17.46 -7.40 2.15
CA ASP A 39 16.69 -8.41 2.87
C ASP A 39 17.14 -9.80 2.44
N SER A 40 17.94 -10.43 3.26
CA SER A 40 18.51 -11.75 3.00
C SER A 40 17.49 -12.89 2.80
N LEU A 41 16.20 -12.63 3.04
CA LEU A 41 15.11 -13.60 2.87
C LEU A 41 14.41 -13.49 1.51
N THR A 42 14.68 -12.43 0.75
CA THR A 42 14.04 -12.12 -0.53
C THR A 42 15.06 -11.99 -1.67
N ARG A 43 14.59 -11.85 -2.89
CA ARG A 43 15.44 -11.64 -4.08
C ARG A 43 15.37 -10.18 -4.49
N ASP A 44 15.98 -9.31 -3.70
CA ASP A 44 15.97 -7.86 -3.89
C ASP A 44 17.31 -7.29 -4.40
N GLU A 45 18.31 -8.14 -4.67
CA GLU A 45 19.66 -7.72 -5.05
C GLU A 45 19.71 -6.77 -6.25
N GLU A 46 18.71 -6.84 -7.14
CA GLU A 46 18.59 -5.92 -8.27
C GLU A 46 18.32 -4.48 -7.84
N TYR A 47 17.70 -4.29 -6.66
CA TYR A 47 17.29 -3.01 -6.09
C TYR A 47 18.24 -2.49 -5.00
N LEU A 48 19.39 -3.12 -4.84
CA LEU A 48 20.42 -2.64 -3.92
C LEU A 48 21.36 -1.62 -4.59
N PRO A 49 22.05 -0.79 -3.81
CA PRO A 49 23.15 0.04 -4.32
C PRO A 49 24.24 -0.83 -4.94
N GLY A 50 24.46 -0.66 -6.25
CA GLY A 50 25.37 -1.52 -7.02
C GLY A 50 24.68 -2.67 -7.76
N GLY A 51 23.39 -2.92 -7.53
CA GLY A 51 22.56 -3.85 -8.29
C GLY A 51 22.36 -3.43 -9.75
N ILE A 52 21.92 -4.37 -10.58
CA ILE A 52 21.78 -4.18 -12.06
C ILE A 52 20.84 -3.01 -12.42
N ARG A 53 19.87 -2.68 -11.58
CA ARG A 53 18.95 -1.56 -11.82
C ARG A 53 19.55 -0.20 -11.45
N GLY A 54 20.74 -0.17 -10.89
CA GLY A 54 21.39 1.06 -10.41
C GLY A 54 20.53 1.78 -9.37
N TRP A 55 19.81 1.00 -8.55
CA TRP A 55 18.98 1.54 -7.48
C TRP A 55 19.86 2.19 -6.42
N ASN A 56 19.43 3.31 -5.86
CA ASN A 56 20.17 4.04 -4.85
C ASN A 56 19.23 4.95 -4.05
N TYR A 57 19.74 5.51 -2.95
CA TYR A 57 18.96 6.35 -2.05
C TYR A 57 18.27 7.54 -2.76
N ASN A 58 18.90 8.17 -3.74
CA ASN A 58 18.28 9.28 -4.47
C ASN A 58 17.08 8.80 -5.32
N ARG A 59 17.17 7.62 -5.92
CA ARG A 59 16.04 7.01 -6.65
C ARG A 59 14.94 6.59 -5.72
N TYR A 60 15.27 6.01 -4.56
CA TYR A 60 14.32 5.66 -3.52
C TYR A 60 13.53 6.89 -3.04
N VAL A 61 14.21 7.96 -2.65
CA VAL A 61 13.56 9.21 -2.23
C VAL A 61 12.69 9.79 -3.35
N ARG A 62 13.20 9.84 -4.58
CA ARG A 62 12.41 10.30 -5.73
C ARG A 62 11.14 9.46 -5.95
N LYS A 63 11.23 8.13 -5.77
CA LYS A 63 10.09 7.23 -5.85
C LYS A 63 9.02 7.58 -4.83
N GLN A 64 9.40 7.83 -3.58
CA GLN A 64 8.50 8.27 -2.52
C GLN A 64 7.75 9.56 -2.88
N TYR A 65 8.48 10.57 -3.37
CA TYR A 65 7.86 11.83 -3.81
C TYR A 65 6.92 11.62 -4.99
N ASN A 66 7.23 10.74 -5.92
CA ASN A 66 6.35 10.43 -7.05
C ASN A 66 5.07 9.73 -6.58
N ILE A 67 5.17 8.74 -5.70
CA ILE A 67 4.01 8.07 -5.08
C ILE A 67 3.13 9.10 -4.37
N ALA A 68 3.72 9.94 -3.53
CA ALA A 68 3.00 10.97 -2.80
C ALA A 68 2.28 11.98 -3.72
N ARG A 69 2.93 12.38 -4.82
CA ARG A 69 2.32 13.29 -5.82
C ARG A 69 1.10 12.66 -6.50
N VAL A 70 1.15 11.37 -6.82
CA VAL A 70 0.00 10.64 -7.40
C VAL A 70 -1.14 10.60 -6.40
N ILE A 71 -0.88 10.23 -5.14
CA ILE A 71 -1.91 10.19 -4.08
C ILE A 71 -2.55 11.58 -3.89
N ALA A 72 -1.74 12.63 -3.82
CA ALA A 72 -2.22 13.99 -3.67
C ALA A 72 -3.05 14.46 -4.90
N ALA A 73 -2.63 14.10 -6.11
CA ALA A 73 -3.33 14.47 -7.34
C ALA A 73 -4.71 13.82 -7.45
N VAL A 74 -4.86 12.55 -7.03
CA VAL A 74 -6.16 11.87 -7.00
C VAL A 74 -7.10 12.53 -5.98
N GLY A 75 -6.55 13.02 -4.89
CA GLY A 75 -7.32 13.69 -3.83
C GLY A 75 -7.93 15.04 -4.24
N THR A 76 -7.31 15.77 -5.17
CA THR A 76 -7.64 17.18 -5.49
C THR A 76 -7.60 18.09 -4.27
N TRP A 77 -8.73 18.25 -3.56
CA TRP A 77 -8.84 19.09 -2.35
C TRP A 77 -8.80 18.29 -1.05
N GLU A 78 -9.19 17.02 -1.10
CA GLU A 78 -9.21 16.10 0.06
C GLU A 78 -8.50 14.81 -0.31
N PRO A 79 -7.50 14.36 0.47
CA PRO A 79 -6.78 13.14 0.16
C PRO A 79 -7.71 11.92 0.25
N PRO A 80 -7.43 10.83 -0.51
CA PRO A 80 -8.20 9.60 -0.39
C PRO A 80 -8.20 9.08 1.05
N ALA A 81 -9.37 8.65 1.54
CA ALA A 81 -9.50 8.09 2.89
C ALA A 81 -8.71 6.78 3.04
N LEU A 82 -8.68 5.99 1.96
CA LEU A 82 -7.95 4.73 1.87
C LEU A 82 -7.12 4.69 0.59
N VAL A 83 -5.88 4.22 0.69
CA VAL A 83 -5.00 3.97 -0.47
C VAL A 83 -4.40 2.58 -0.33
N GLY A 84 -4.89 1.64 -1.14
CA GLY A 84 -4.26 0.33 -1.31
C GLY A 84 -3.03 0.45 -2.20
N LEU A 85 -1.90 0.00 -1.71
CA LEU A 85 -0.64 -0.03 -2.44
C LEU A 85 -0.26 -1.48 -2.75
N CYS A 86 0.20 -1.74 -3.96
CA CYS A 86 0.77 -3.02 -4.36
C CYS A 86 2.23 -2.83 -4.74
N GLU A 87 3.03 -3.89 -4.57
CA GLU A 87 4.48 -3.92 -4.85
C GLU A 87 5.28 -3.00 -3.93
N VAL A 88 4.96 -3.07 -2.64
CA VAL A 88 5.73 -2.44 -1.56
C VAL A 88 6.60 -3.51 -0.93
N GLU A 89 7.89 -3.25 -0.79
CA GLU A 89 8.82 -4.20 -0.19
C GLU A 89 8.71 -4.23 1.33
N SER A 90 8.78 -3.06 1.98
CA SER A 90 9.08 -3.03 3.40
C SER A 90 8.19 -2.07 4.20
N ARG A 91 7.99 -2.46 5.46
CA ARG A 91 7.39 -1.57 6.48
C ARG A 91 8.20 -0.28 6.65
N ARG A 92 9.52 -0.33 6.47
CA ARG A 92 10.40 0.83 6.53
C ARG A 92 10.07 1.81 5.41
N GLY A 93 9.94 1.33 4.17
CA GLY A 93 9.55 2.17 3.04
C GLY A 93 8.23 2.90 3.28
N LEU A 94 7.23 2.20 3.81
CA LEU A 94 5.95 2.80 4.18
C LEU A 94 6.08 3.86 5.28
N PHE A 95 6.88 3.59 6.29
CA PHE A 95 7.17 4.56 7.36
C PHE A 95 7.80 5.83 6.80
N ASP A 96 8.81 5.68 5.93
CA ASP A 96 9.48 6.80 5.28
C ASP A 96 8.52 7.59 4.38
N LEU A 97 7.63 6.92 3.65
CA LEU A 97 6.62 7.55 2.81
C LEU A 97 5.64 8.41 3.63
N VAL A 98 5.08 7.85 4.72
CA VAL A 98 4.07 8.55 5.52
C VAL A 98 4.67 9.63 6.43
N ARG A 99 5.91 9.49 6.88
CA ARG A 99 6.63 10.47 7.69
C ARG A 99 7.41 11.50 6.89
N GLY A 100 7.70 11.20 5.64
CA GLY A 100 8.38 12.07 4.67
C GLY A 100 7.39 12.87 3.82
N PRO A 101 7.23 12.50 2.54
CA PRO A 101 6.44 13.32 1.61
C PRO A 101 4.94 13.39 1.92
N LEU A 102 4.36 12.40 2.62
CA LEU A 102 2.95 12.40 3.03
C LEU A 102 2.71 12.92 4.46
N LYS A 103 3.73 13.42 5.15
CA LYS A 103 3.66 13.78 6.59
C LYS A 103 2.50 14.71 6.95
N ASN A 104 2.15 15.64 6.06
CA ASN A 104 1.09 16.63 6.32
C ASN A 104 -0.32 16.04 6.09
N LEU A 105 -0.45 14.86 5.53
CA LEU A 105 -1.73 14.18 5.30
C LEU A 105 -2.10 13.22 6.43
N HIS A 106 -1.21 13.01 7.39
CA HIS A 106 -1.44 12.21 8.61
C HIS A 106 -1.86 10.75 8.36
N TYR A 107 -1.49 10.15 7.22
CA TYR A 107 -1.74 8.74 6.96
C TYR A 107 -1.09 7.84 8.01
N ARG A 108 -1.80 6.76 8.35
CA ARG A 108 -1.25 5.54 8.96
C ARG A 108 -1.30 4.42 7.93
N PHE A 109 -0.69 3.29 8.27
CA PHE A 109 -0.68 2.15 7.35
C PHE A 109 -0.84 0.82 8.09
N VAL A 110 -1.35 -0.18 7.33
CA VAL A 110 -1.32 -1.61 7.65
C VAL A 110 -0.45 -2.29 6.61
N HIS A 111 0.40 -3.19 7.07
CA HIS A 111 1.29 -3.98 6.23
C HIS A 111 1.66 -5.27 6.97
N HIS A 112 1.63 -6.37 6.25
CA HIS A 112 2.12 -7.67 6.66
C HIS A 112 3.09 -8.18 5.62
N ASP A 113 4.21 -8.75 6.06
CA ASP A 113 5.17 -9.40 5.17
C ASP A 113 4.55 -10.69 4.63
N SER A 114 4.69 -10.94 3.34
CA SER A 114 4.16 -12.11 2.64
C SER A 114 5.28 -13.03 2.15
N PRO A 115 4.97 -14.28 1.81
CA PRO A 115 5.99 -15.23 1.36
C PRO A 115 6.42 -15.05 -0.10
N ASP A 116 6.08 -13.95 -0.78
CA ASP A 116 6.52 -13.69 -2.16
C ASP A 116 8.05 -13.64 -2.23
N ALA A 117 8.64 -14.44 -3.10
CA ALA A 117 10.10 -14.56 -3.22
C ALA A 117 10.80 -13.28 -3.68
N ARG A 118 10.06 -12.32 -4.24
CA ARG A 118 10.59 -11.01 -4.64
C ARG A 118 10.59 -10.00 -3.49
N GLY A 119 9.96 -10.34 -2.35
CA GLY A 119 9.80 -9.44 -1.22
C GLY A 119 8.87 -8.27 -1.50
N VAL A 120 7.82 -8.45 -2.33
CA VAL A 120 6.85 -7.38 -2.60
C VAL A 120 5.47 -7.74 -2.05
N ASP A 121 4.88 -6.82 -1.35
CA ASP A 121 3.68 -6.98 -0.56
C ASP A 121 2.56 -6.01 -0.97
N VAL A 122 1.46 -6.11 -0.23
CA VAL A 122 0.32 -5.20 -0.29
C VAL A 122 0.23 -4.42 1.00
N ALA A 123 -0.05 -3.12 0.91
CA ALA A 123 -0.24 -2.26 2.05
C ALA A 123 -1.50 -1.40 1.92
N LEU A 124 -2.07 -0.98 3.04
CA LEU A 124 -3.16 -0.02 3.09
C LEU A 124 -2.71 1.23 3.84
N LEU A 125 -2.72 2.39 3.18
CA LEU A 125 -2.68 3.68 3.86
C LEU A 125 -4.11 4.10 4.18
N TYR A 126 -4.31 4.68 5.36
CA TYR A 126 -5.62 5.16 5.79
C TYR A 126 -5.54 6.44 6.62
N LEU A 127 -6.58 7.26 6.54
CA LEU A 127 -6.74 8.45 7.38
C LEU A 127 -7.51 8.05 8.65
N PRO A 128 -6.89 8.13 9.84
CA PRO A 128 -7.53 7.70 11.09
C PRO A 128 -8.82 8.43 11.42
N GLU A 129 -8.97 9.67 10.94
CA GLU A 129 -10.19 10.48 11.15
C GLU A 129 -11.37 9.98 10.29
N LEU A 130 -11.07 9.29 9.16
CA LEU A 130 -12.08 8.83 8.20
C LEU A 130 -12.26 7.31 8.23
N PHE A 131 -11.32 6.56 8.82
CA PHE A 131 -11.40 5.11 8.91
C PHE A 131 -10.71 4.60 10.16
N LYS A 132 -11.48 3.94 11.04
CA LYS A 132 -10.96 3.29 12.23
C LYS A 132 -10.85 1.80 12.00
N ILE A 133 -9.63 1.28 11.99
CA ILE A 133 -9.40 -0.17 11.86
C ILE A 133 -9.91 -0.89 13.11
N LEU A 134 -10.64 -1.97 12.90
CA LEU A 134 -11.14 -2.89 13.92
C LEU A 134 -10.35 -4.19 13.93
N TYR A 135 -9.95 -4.65 12.74
CA TYR A 135 -9.22 -5.90 12.55
C TYR A 135 -8.49 -5.87 11.20
N ASP A 136 -7.32 -6.49 11.14
CA ASP A 136 -6.57 -6.74 9.91
C ASP A 136 -5.84 -8.09 9.98
N GLU A 137 -5.67 -8.73 8.83
CA GLU A 137 -4.91 -9.98 8.69
C GLU A 137 -4.34 -10.16 7.28
N ALA A 138 -3.29 -10.96 7.18
CA ALA A 138 -2.78 -11.47 5.91
C ALA A 138 -3.36 -12.86 5.66
N ILE A 139 -4.11 -13.01 4.56
CA ILE A 139 -4.70 -14.29 4.17
C ILE A 139 -3.78 -14.93 3.13
N GLN A 140 -3.20 -16.06 3.51
CA GLN A 140 -2.30 -16.78 2.62
C GLN A 140 -3.02 -17.35 1.41
N VAL A 141 -2.44 -17.14 0.22
CA VAL A 141 -2.91 -17.72 -1.03
C VAL A 141 -2.18 -19.03 -1.29
N THR A 142 -2.94 -20.11 -1.44
CA THR A 142 -2.40 -21.43 -1.79
C THR A 142 -2.97 -21.90 -3.12
N PHE A 143 -2.11 -22.50 -3.95
CA PHE A 143 -2.51 -23.03 -5.25
C PHE A 143 -2.60 -24.56 -5.18
N THR A 144 -3.75 -25.11 -5.55
CA THR A 144 -4.01 -26.58 -5.52
C THR A 144 -3.05 -27.30 -6.47
N ASP A 145 -2.78 -26.71 -7.64
CA ASP A 145 -1.96 -27.31 -8.69
C ASP A 145 -0.46 -27.01 -8.53
N ALA A 146 -0.09 -26.11 -7.60
CA ALA A 146 1.28 -25.71 -7.34
C ALA A 146 1.49 -25.40 -5.85
N PRO A 147 1.43 -26.39 -4.94
CA PRO A 147 1.41 -26.17 -3.49
C PRO A 147 2.68 -25.52 -2.93
N ASN A 148 3.79 -25.58 -3.66
CA ASN A 148 5.06 -24.94 -3.30
C ASN A 148 5.22 -23.54 -3.89
N SER A 149 4.26 -23.09 -4.70
CA SER A 149 4.29 -21.73 -5.26
C SER A 149 3.92 -20.72 -4.19
N LYS A 150 4.77 -19.74 -4.01
CA LYS A 150 4.56 -18.64 -3.07
C LYS A 150 4.20 -17.37 -3.81
N THR A 151 3.24 -16.66 -3.31
CA THR A 151 2.80 -15.37 -3.83
C THR A 151 2.45 -14.43 -2.68
N ARG A 152 2.13 -13.21 -3.01
CA ARG A 152 1.65 -12.23 -2.03
C ARG A 152 0.36 -12.69 -1.36
N ASP A 153 0.27 -12.44 -0.07
CA ASP A 153 -0.94 -12.67 0.69
C ASP A 153 -2.01 -11.62 0.34
N ILE A 154 -3.26 -11.94 0.62
CA ILE A 154 -4.36 -10.98 0.52
C ILE A 154 -4.41 -10.20 1.83
N LEU A 155 -4.24 -8.89 1.77
CA LEU A 155 -4.43 -8.03 2.92
C LEU A 155 -5.92 -7.80 3.15
N TYR A 156 -6.46 -8.40 4.22
CA TYR A 156 -7.83 -8.16 4.67
C TYR A 156 -7.82 -7.10 5.77
N VAL A 157 -8.63 -6.05 5.61
CA VAL A 157 -8.78 -5.00 6.63
C VAL A 157 -10.27 -4.70 6.82
N CYS A 158 -10.71 -4.79 8.06
CA CYS A 158 -12.07 -4.42 8.48
C CYS A 158 -12.00 -3.16 9.35
N GLY A 159 -12.88 -2.20 9.10
CA GLY A 159 -12.89 -0.95 9.84
C GLY A 159 -14.24 -0.26 9.79
N ARG A 160 -14.32 0.86 10.53
CA ARG A 160 -15.53 1.67 10.65
C ARG A 160 -15.29 3.06 10.06
N VAL A 161 -16.24 3.53 9.26
CA VAL A 161 -16.31 4.91 8.78
C VAL A 161 -17.09 5.80 9.77
N PRO A 162 -16.92 7.14 9.76
CA PRO A 162 -17.58 8.05 10.72
C PRO A 162 -19.10 8.00 10.70
N SER A 163 -19.71 7.57 9.58
CA SER A 163 -21.16 7.35 9.47
C SER A 163 -21.70 6.21 10.36
N GLY A 164 -20.82 5.44 10.99
CA GLY A 164 -21.17 4.26 11.78
C GLY A 164 -21.29 2.96 10.98
N ASP A 165 -21.12 3.00 9.66
CA ASP A 165 -21.09 1.82 8.80
C ASP A 165 -19.73 1.07 9.00
N THR A 166 -19.77 -0.25 8.99
CA THR A 166 -18.60 -1.14 9.07
C THR A 166 -18.43 -1.97 7.81
#